data_5d77c0e3ab11d025740f2ee4add822a6
#
_entry.id   5d77c0e3ab11d025740f2ee4add822a6
#
_cell.length_a   1.000
_cell.length_b   1.000
_cell.length_c   1.000
_cell.angle_alpha   90.00
_cell.angle_beta   90.00
_cell.angle_gamma   90.00
#
_symmetry.space_group_name_H-M   'P 1'
#
loop_
_entity.id
_entity.type
_entity.pdbx_description
1 polymer ?
#
loop_
_entity_poly.entity_id
_entity_poly.type
_entity_poly.pdbx_seq_one_letter_code
_entity_poly.pdbx_strand_id
1 'polypeptide(L)' 'MIIEYNDIKMDIDFTYEPGEKETFDYAGSSDQVHIETVNVNGIDIYDLLDLEQLNDIETIILEKTDRVYE' A
#
# COMPACT_ATOMS: atom_id res chain seq x y z
N MET A 1 8.15 -3.38 -3.79
CA MET A 1 8.01 -4.12 -2.51
C MET A 1 7.39 -5.49 -2.78
N ILE A 2 7.93 -6.52 -2.21
CA ILE A 2 7.38 -7.86 -2.33
C ILE A 2 6.58 -8.17 -1.07
N ILE A 3 5.31 -8.52 -1.25
CA ILE A 3 4.44 -8.94 -0.15
C ILE A 3 3.86 -10.31 -0.46
N GLU A 4 3.35 -10.98 0.56
CA GLU A 4 2.64 -12.24 0.40
C GLU A 4 1.18 -12.02 0.79
N TYR A 5 0.28 -12.35 -0.13
CA TYR A 5 -1.16 -12.20 0.05
C TYR A 5 -1.85 -13.48 -0.43
N ASN A 6 -2.61 -14.14 0.44
CA ASN A 6 -3.25 -15.43 0.16
C ASN A 6 -2.27 -16.47 -0.38
N ASP A 7 -1.08 -16.55 0.23
CA ASP A 7 0.02 -17.46 -0.16
C ASP A 7 0.61 -17.16 -1.54
N ILE A 8 0.33 -15.99 -2.10
CA ILE A 8 0.86 -15.55 -3.39
C ILE A 8 1.84 -14.41 -3.17
N LYS A 9 3.06 -14.55 -3.67
CA LYS A 9 4.04 -13.48 -3.62
C LYS A 9 3.78 -12.48 -4.73
N MET A 10 3.67 -11.23 -4.36
CA MET A 10 3.39 -10.14 -5.28
C MET A 10 4.47 -9.09 -5.21
N ASP A 11 4.91 -8.61 -6.36
CA ASP A 11 5.81 -7.46 -6.45
C ASP A 11 4.97 -6.23 -6.75
N ILE A 12 4.94 -5.29 -5.81
CA ILE A 12 4.04 -4.14 -5.88
C ILE A 12 4.86 -2.86 -6.00
N ASP A 13 4.55 -2.08 -7.02
CA ASP A 13 5.04 -0.72 -7.17
C ASP A 13 4.00 0.24 -6.63
N PHE A 14 4.41 1.11 -5.72
CA PHE A 14 3.50 2.03 -5.07
C PHE A 14 4.23 3.33 -4.73
N THR A 15 3.45 4.38 -4.50
CA THR A 15 3.94 5.65 -3.97
C THR A 15 3.38 5.81 -2.56
N TYR A 16 4.27 6.10 -1.61
CA TYR A 16 3.89 6.35 -0.22
C TYR A 16 3.85 7.85 0.03
N GLU A 17 2.71 8.33 0.53
CA GLU A 17 2.55 9.71 0.96
C GLU A 17 2.39 9.75 2.46
N PRO A 18 3.39 10.29 3.20
CA PRO A 18 3.26 10.41 4.64
C PRO A 18 2.14 11.40 4.99
N GLY A 19 1.42 11.10 6.05
CA GLY A 19 0.39 11.99 6.56
C GLY A 19 0.99 13.27 7.11
N GLU A 20 0.17 14.29 7.23
CA GLU A 20 0.55 15.55 7.83
C GLU A 20 0.08 15.59 9.27
N LYS A 21 0.88 16.20 10.13
CA LYS A 21 0.53 16.35 11.53
C LYS A 21 -0.60 17.36 11.69
N GLU A 22 -1.47 17.10 12.66
CA GLU A 22 -2.50 18.03 13.03
C GLU A 22 -1.88 19.31 13.56
N THR A 23 -2.37 20.44 13.07
CA THR A 23 -1.95 21.77 13.54
C THR A 23 -3.20 22.55 13.96
N PHE A 24 -2.99 23.78 14.47
CA PHE A 24 -4.09 24.63 14.91
C PHE A 24 -5.10 24.92 13.79
N ASP A 25 -4.60 25.11 12.57
CA ASP A 25 -5.45 25.46 11.41
C ASP A 25 -5.69 24.29 10.46
N TYR A 26 -5.18 23.10 10.76
CA TYR A 26 -5.25 21.98 9.86
C TYR A 26 -5.43 20.66 10.63
N ALA A 27 -6.45 19.91 10.26
CA ALA A 27 -6.81 18.70 10.98
C ALA A 27 -5.83 17.54 10.77
N GLY A 28 -4.88 17.68 9.86
CA GLY A 28 -3.96 16.60 9.55
C GLY A 28 -4.52 15.61 8.56
N SER A 29 -3.68 14.71 8.09
CA SER A 29 -4.10 13.65 7.19
C SER A 29 -3.40 12.34 7.55
N SER A 30 -4.05 11.22 7.21
CA SER A 30 -3.47 9.91 7.41
C SER A 30 -2.44 9.60 6.32
N ASP A 31 -1.52 8.71 6.63
CA ASP A 31 -0.60 8.17 5.63
C ASP A 31 -1.40 7.48 4.53
N GLN A 32 -0.95 7.63 3.31
CA GLN A 32 -1.61 7.04 2.15
C GLN A 32 -0.64 6.26 1.29
N VAL A 33 -1.15 5.21 0.67
CA VAL A 33 -0.40 4.40 -0.29
C VAL A 33 -1.18 4.37 -1.59
N HIS A 34 -0.50 4.71 -2.68
CA HIS A 34 -1.06 4.64 -4.02
C HIS A 34 -0.41 3.50 -4.78
N ILE A 35 -1.15 2.45 -5.02
CA ILE A 35 -0.64 1.28 -5.74
C ILE A 35 -0.64 1.60 -7.23
N GLU A 36 0.51 1.44 -7.88
CA GLU A 36 0.66 1.69 -9.30
C GLU A 36 0.57 0.40 -10.11
N THR A 37 1.31 -0.62 -9.71
CA THR A 37 1.28 -1.92 -10.38
C THR A 37 1.36 -3.05 -9.36
N VAL A 38 0.78 -4.19 -9.72
CA VAL A 38 0.87 -5.42 -8.94
C VAL A 38 1.29 -6.54 -9.89
N ASN A 39 2.49 -7.09 -9.70
CA ASN A 39 3.04 -8.13 -10.57
C ASN A 39 3.12 -9.46 -9.84
N VAL A 40 2.65 -10.51 -10.48
CA VAL A 40 2.78 -11.89 -10.03
C VAL A 40 3.42 -12.70 -11.15
N ASN A 41 4.60 -13.26 -10.89
CA ASN A 41 5.35 -14.03 -11.89
C ASN A 41 5.58 -13.26 -13.20
N GLY A 42 5.83 -11.94 -13.09
CA GLY A 42 6.07 -11.10 -14.25
C GLY A 42 4.81 -10.63 -14.98
N ILE A 43 3.63 -10.94 -14.44
CA ILE A 43 2.35 -10.55 -15.04
C ILE A 43 1.71 -9.47 -14.16
N ASP A 44 1.35 -8.35 -14.77
CA ASP A 44 0.62 -7.29 -14.07
C ASP A 44 -0.84 -7.71 -13.89
N ILE A 45 -1.26 -7.84 -12.64
CA ILE A 45 -2.62 -8.27 -12.30
C ILE A 45 -3.45 -7.16 -11.65
N TYR A 46 -2.96 -5.92 -11.69
CA TYR A 46 -3.65 -4.80 -11.05
C TYR A 46 -5.11 -4.71 -11.45
N ASP A 47 -5.39 -4.84 -12.75
CA ASP A 47 -6.75 -4.75 -13.29
C ASP A 47 -7.63 -5.94 -12.93
N LEU A 48 -7.04 -7.04 -12.44
CA LEU A 48 -7.79 -8.21 -12.02
C LEU A 48 -8.21 -8.16 -10.55
N LEU A 49 -7.67 -7.19 -9.79
CA LEU A 49 -7.97 -7.05 -8.38
C LEU A 49 -9.18 -6.14 -8.19
N ASP A 50 -10.06 -6.50 -7.26
CA ASP A 50 -11.17 -5.63 -6.89
C ASP A 50 -10.76 -4.67 -5.77
N LEU A 51 -11.67 -3.76 -5.39
CA LEU A 51 -11.37 -2.75 -4.38
C LEU A 51 -11.06 -3.36 -3.01
N GLU A 52 -11.71 -4.43 -2.62
CA GLU A 52 -11.45 -5.09 -1.34
C GLU A 52 -10.03 -5.65 -1.30
N GLN A 53 -9.61 -6.29 -2.38
CA GLN A 53 -8.27 -6.84 -2.48
C GLN A 53 -7.21 -5.73 -2.47
N LEU A 54 -7.45 -4.64 -3.19
CA LEU A 54 -6.53 -3.51 -3.19
C LEU A 54 -6.43 -2.86 -1.81
N ASN A 55 -7.53 -2.73 -1.10
CA ASN A 55 -7.54 -2.20 0.26
C ASN A 55 -6.74 -3.09 1.23
N ASP A 56 -6.88 -4.40 1.11
CA ASP A 56 -6.11 -5.34 1.92
C ASP A 56 -4.61 -5.21 1.65
N ILE A 57 -4.23 -5.08 0.39
CA ILE A 57 -2.83 -4.89 -0.01
C ILE A 57 -2.29 -3.57 0.53
N GLU A 58 -3.04 -2.49 0.41
CA GLU A 58 -2.66 -1.19 0.97
C GLU A 58 -2.42 -1.28 2.48
N THR A 59 -3.30 -1.97 3.20
CA THR A 59 -3.16 -2.18 4.63
C THR A 59 -1.88 -2.92 4.97
N ILE A 60 -1.56 -3.96 4.23
CA ILE A 60 -0.32 -4.72 4.43
C ILE A 60 0.91 -3.83 4.20
N ILE A 61 0.89 -3.02 3.16
CA ILE A 61 1.99 -2.10 2.85
C ILE A 61 2.16 -1.07 3.97
N LEU A 62 1.08 -0.50 4.46
CA LEU A 62 1.12 0.47 5.56
C LEU A 62 1.67 -0.16 6.84
N GLU A 63 1.27 -1.36 7.16
CA GLU A 63 1.80 -2.07 8.33
C GLU A 63 3.30 -2.30 8.23
N LYS A 64 3.78 -2.70 7.07
CA LYS A 64 5.20 -2.91 6.85
C LYS A 64 5.99 -1.61 6.88
N THR A 65 5.41 -0.54 6.36
CA THR A 65 6.05 0.78 6.35
C THR A 65 6.15 1.36 7.76
N ASP A 66 5.11 1.21 8.57
CA ASP A 66 5.12 1.64 9.97
C ASP A 66 6.24 0.97 10.76
N ARG A 67 6.50 -0.30 10.50
CA ARG A 67 7.57 -1.04 11.17
C ARG A 67 8.96 -0.50 10.84
N VAL A 68 9.12 0.05 9.65
CA VAL A 68 10.41 0.60 9.22
C VAL A 68 10.76 1.87 10.00
N TYR A 69 9.76 2.62 10.45
CA TYR A 69 9.96 3.87 11.15
C TYR A 69 9.98 3.74 12.67
N GLU A 70 9.76 2.56 13.17
CA GLU A 70 9.95 2.27 14.58
C GLU A 70 11.38 1.77 14.81
#